data_c782c7478a990a4285657f42128b10ea
#
_entry.id   c782c7478a990a4285657f42128b10ea
#
_cell.length_a   1.000
_cell.length_b   1.000
_cell.length_c   1.000
_cell.angle_alpha   90.00
_cell.angle_beta   90.00
_cell.angle_gamma   90.00
#
_symmetry.space_group_name_H-M   'P 1'
#
loop_
_entity.id
_entity.type
_entity.pdbx_description
1 polymer ?
#
loop_
_entity_poly.entity_id
_entity_poly.type
_entity_poly.pdbx_seq_one_letter_code
_entity_poly.pdbx_strand_id
1 'polypeptide(L)'
;MMGYNHVSCGLLTGVATLPIAPVTGAAAQTAWVLALGGASLLPDLDTTGSTVARMWGPITRPLGSLVGALAQGHRQGTHDAVLAPIAFAGVALLASLHPVTTGVVLAVTIGLALRGLALAGVGRIGAAANLLVSAIIAWILVAAGAHQIRLLPLVLATGVLIHIAGDWLTDEG
;
A
#
# COMPACT_ATOMS: atom_id res chain seq x y z
N MET A 1 -6.87 1.97 -14.41
CA MET A 1 -5.52 2.59 -14.60
C MET A 1 -4.42 1.54 -14.47
N MET A 2 -3.25 1.66 -15.13
CA MET A 2 -2.15 0.71 -14.93
C MET A 2 -1.51 0.86 -13.54
N GLY A 3 -1.11 -0.24 -12.91
CA GLY A 3 -0.61 -0.25 -11.52
C GLY A 3 0.53 0.74 -11.22
N TYR A 4 1.45 1.00 -12.17
CA TYR A 4 2.51 1.99 -11.97
C TYR A 4 1.98 3.44 -11.91
N ASN A 5 0.86 3.75 -12.56
CA ASN A 5 0.22 5.05 -12.48
C ASN A 5 -0.38 5.29 -11.09
N HIS A 6 -1.04 4.26 -10.51
CA HIS A 6 -1.54 4.34 -9.13
C HIS A 6 -0.41 4.61 -8.13
N VAL A 7 0.73 3.90 -8.27
CA VAL A 7 1.89 4.15 -7.41
C VAL A 7 2.41 5.57 -7.57
N SER A 8 2.53 6.06 -8.79
CA SER A 8 3.00 7.43 -9.06
C SER A 8 2.06 8.47 -8.44
N CYS A 9 0.74 8.31 -8.59
CA CYS A 9 -0.26 9.17 -7.96
C CYS A 9 -0.16 9.10 -6.43
N GLY A 10 0.01 7.91 -5.86
CA GLY A 10 0.19 7.73 -4.42
C GLY A 10 1.43 8.43 -3.88
N LEU A 11 2.58 8.27 -4.54
CA LEU A 11 3.83 8.94 -4.17
C LEU A 11 3.71 10.46 -4.27
N LEU A 12 3.16 10.99 -5.37
CA LEU A 12 2.95 12.42 -5.56
C LEU A 12 2.01 13.00 -4.51
N THR A 13 0.90 12.30 -4.21
CA THR A 13 -0.01 12.68 -3.12
C THR A 13 0.70 12.65 -1.78
N GLY A 14 1.54 11.64 -1.54
CA GLY A 14 2.36 11.55 -0.33
C GLY A 14 3.24 12.77 -0.13
N VAL A 15 3.95 13.19 -1.17
CA VAL A 15 4.78 14.41 -1.12
C VAL A 15 3.93 15.66 -0.95
N ALA A 16 2.86 15.81 -1.73
CA ALA A 16 2.00 16.99 -1.69
C ALA A 16 1.30 17.20 -0.35
N THR A 17 1.02 16.10 0.38
CA THR A 17 0.33 16.14 1.67
C THR A 17 1.28 16.23 2.87
N LEU A 18 2.60 16.17 2.69
CA LEU A 18 3.56 16.29 3.80
C LEU A 18 3.33 17.49 4.73
N PRO A 19 2.98 18.70 4.24
CA PRO A 19 2.76 19.85 5.10
C PRO A 19 1.58 19.70 6.08
N ILE A 20 0.63 18.83 5.76
CA ILE A 20 -0.60 18.61 6.55
C ILE A 20 -0.67 17.19 7.13
N ALA A 21 0.31 16.33 6.83
CA ALA A 21 0.35 14.97 7.33
C ALA A 21 0.45 14.97 8.87
N PRO A 22 -0.41 14.23 9.58
CA PRO A 22 -0.43 14.22 11.04
C PRO A 22 0.65 13.29 11.61
N VAL A 23 1.84 13.35 11.05
CA VAL A 23 3.03 12.58 11.44
C VAL A 23 4.23 13.51 11.63
N THR A 24 5.12 13.16 12.55
CA THR A 24 6.27 13.98 12.90
C THR A 24 7.58 13.22 12.72
N GLY A 25 8.63 13.94 12.29
CA GLY A 25 9.96 13.40 12.08
C GLY A 25 10.17 12.78 10.70
N ALA A 26 11.40 12.82 10.23
CA ALA A 26 11.78 12.42 8.88
C ALA A 26 11.41 10.96 8.56
N ALA A 27 11.57 10.03 9.52
CA ALA A 27 11.24 8.63 9.31
C ALA A 27 9.73 8.42 9.05
N ALA A 28 8.86 9.06 9.83
CA ALA A 28 7.42 8.95 9.65
C ALA A 28 6.95 9.67 8.37
N GLN A 29 7.55 10.78 8.01
CA GLN A 29 7.29 11.48 6.74
C GLN A 29 7.72 10.64 5.53
N THR A 30 8.89 9.99 5.60
CA THR A 30 9.34 9.04 4.56
C THR A 30 8.39 7.85 4.45
N ALA A 31 8.00 7.27 5.60
CA ALA A 31 7.02 6.18 5.63
C ALA A 31 5.67 6.60 5.04
N TRP A 32 5.21 7.82 5.33
CA TRP A 32 3.98 8.40 4.76
C TRP A 32 4.00 8.37 3.23
N VAL A 33 5.07 8.90 2.61
CA VAL A 33 5.20 8.97 1.15
C VAL A 33 5.29 7.58 0.53
N LEU A 34 6.20 6.73 1.02
CA LEU A 34 6.42 5.40 0.46
C LEU A 34 5.20 4.50 0.62
N ALA A 35 4.57 4.54 1.79
CA ALA A 35 3.41 3.71 2.06
C ALA A 35 2.17 4.17 1.27
N LEU A 36 1.97 5.47 1.02
CA LEU A 36 0.90 5.96 0.12
C LEU A 36 1.08 5.43 -1.30
N GLY A 37 2.31 5.43 -1.82
CA GLY A 37 2.61 4.83 -3.12
C GLY A 37 2.20 3.36 -3.20
N GLY A 38 2.48 2.58 -2.18
CA GLY A 38 2.11 1.16 -2.15
C GLY A 38 0.64 0.92 -1.81
N ALA A 39 0.07 1.71 -0.90
CA ALA A 39 -1.33 1.58 -0.50
C ALA A 39 -2.30 1.83 -1.68
N SER A 40 -1.90 2.64 -2.65
CA SER A 40 -2.66 2.84 -3.88
C SER A 40 -2.73 1.60 -4.80
N LEU A 41 -2.06 0.50 -4.47
CA LEU A 41 -2.20 -0.79 -5.16
C LEU A 41 -2.98 -1.83 -4.35
N LEU A 42 -3.39 -1.52 -3.11
CA LEU A 42 -4.06 -2.49 -2.25
C LEU A 42 -5.37 -3.04 -2.82
N PRO A 43 -6.24 -2.25 -3.47
CA PRO A 43 -7.46 -2.78 -4.06
C PRO A 43 -7.22 -3.92 -5.07
N ASP A 44 -6.15 -3.86 -5.86
CA ASP A 44 -5.77 -4.89 -6.82
C ASP A 44 -5.34 -6.23 -6.19
N LEU A 45 -5.21 -6.30 -4.86
CA LEU A 45 -4.96 -7.56 -4.16
C LEU A 45 -6.12 -8.57 -4.29
N ASP A 46 -7.33 -8.12 -4.57
CA ASP A 46 -8.51 -8.96 -4.75
C ASP A 46 -8.43 -9.87 -6.00
N THR A 47 -7.51 -9.57 -6.91
CA THR A 47 -7.28 -10.33 -8.13
C THR A 47 -6.04 -11.20 -8.02
N THR A 48 -6.22 -12.52 -7.85
CA THR A 48 -5.09 -13.48 -7.70
C THR A 48 -4.13 -13.51 -8.88
N GLY A 49 -4.59 -13.05 -10.06
CA GLY A 49 -3.82 -12.90 -11.29
C GLY A 49 -2.98 -11.63 -11.35
N SER A 50 -3.25 -10.64 -10.49
CA SER A 50 -2.57 -9.34 -10.51
C SER A 50 -1.08 -9.46 -10.17
N THR A 51 -0.32 -8.48 -10.63
CA THR A 51 1.11 -8.37 -10.28
C THR A 51 1.31 -8.14 -8.77
N VAL A 52 0.33 -7.49 -8.16
CA VAL A 52 0.28 -7.18 -6.72
C VAL A 52 0.11 -8.46 -5.91
N ALA A 53 -0.88 -9.29 -6.23
CA ALA A 53 -1.13 -10.55 -5.54
C ALA A 53 0.02 -11.57 -5.71
N ARG A 54 0.89 -11.37 -6.71
CA ARG A 54 2.06 -12.23 -6.97
C ARG A 54 3.39 -11.64 -6.51
N MET A 55 3.38 -10.48 -5.84
CA MET A 55 4.57 -9.72 -5.50
C MET A 55 5.64 -10.57 -4.80
N TRP A 56 5.26 -11.36 -3.81
CA TRP A 56 6.12 -12.28 -3.07
C TRP A 56 5.72 -13.75 -3.25
N GLY A 57 5.12 -14.08 -4.38
CA GLY A 57 4.80 -15.46 -4.76
C GLY A 57 3.91 -16.19 -3.75
N PRO A 58 4.40 -17.26 -3.10
CA PRO A 58 3.60 -18.07 -2.17
C PRO A 58 3.08 -17.32 -0.95
N ILE A 59 3.70 -16.21 -0.57
CA ILE A 59 3.32 -15.43 0.62
C ILE A 59 2.11 -14.55 0.32
N THR A 60 2.08 -13.88 -0.82
CA THR A 60 1.01 -12.91 -1.15
C THR A 60 -0.19 -13.54 -1.87
N ARG A 61 -0.01 -14.68 -2.55
CA ARG A 61 -1.14 -15.36 -3.22
C ARG A 61 -2.29 -15.77 -2.28
N PRO A 62 -2.05 -16.41 -1.12
CA PRO A 62 -3.13 -16.73 -0.17
C PRO A 62 -3.82 -15.47 0.35
N LEU A 63 -3.05 -14.40 0.59
CA LEU A 63 -3.61 -13.10 1.02
C LEU A 63 -4.54 -12.53 -0.05
N GLY A 64 -4.11 -12.51 -1.31
CA GLY A 64 -4.94 -12.07 -2.44
C GLY A 64 -6.21 -12.92 -2.59
N SER A 65 -6.12 -14.25 -2.43
CA SER A 65 -7.28 -15.12 -2.46
C SER A 65 -8.26 -14.82 -1.32
N LEU A 66 -7.75 -14.56 -0.11
CA LEU A 66 -8.59 -14.21 1.04
C LEU A 66 -9.27 -12.85 0.83
N VAL A 67 -8.52 -11.84 0.39
CA VAL A 67 -9.07 -10.51 0.10
C VAL A 67 -10.14 -10.60 -0.98
N GLY A 68 -9.88 -11.32 -2.08
CA GLY A 68 -10.85 -11.50 -3.17
C GLY A 68 -12.12 -12.24 -2.72
N ALA A 69 -11.99 -13.23 -1.83
CA ALA A 69 -13.15 -13.94 -1.26
C ALA A 69 -13.99 -13.03 -0.35
N LEU A 70 -13.35 -12.22 0.48
CA LEU A 70 -14.02 -11.25 1.36
C LEU A 70 -14.65 -10.10 0.58
N ALA A 71 -14.02 -9.67 -0.51
CA ALA A 71 -14.53 -8.62 -1.39
C ALA A 71 -15.67 -9.08 -2.31
N GLN A 72 -16.01 -10.35 -2.32
CA GLN A 72 -17.03 -10.95 -3.20
C GLN A 72 -16.74 -10.80 -4.71
N GLY A 73 -15.48 -10.63 -5.07
CA GLY A 73 -15.01 -10.52 -6.46
C GLY A 73 -14.28 -9.23 -6.77
N HIS A 74 -13.63 -9.21 -7.94
CA HIS A 74 -12.89 -8.06 -8.42
C HIS A 74 -13.80 -6.86 -8.67
N ARG A 75 -13.35 -5.68 -8.29
CA ARG A 75 -14.09 -4.41 -8.43
C ARG A 75 -15.40 -4.31 -7.63
N GLN A 76 -15.56 -5.12 -6.58
CA GLN A 76 -16.68 -4.99 -5.64
C GLN A 76 -16.20 -4.38 -4.30
N GLY A 77 -16.13 -5.17 -3.23
CA GLY A 77 -15.85 -4.66 -1.89
C GLY A 77 -14.53 -3.88 -1.75
N THR A 78 -13.46 -4.24 -2.45
CA THR A 78 -12.17 -3.51 -2.43
C THR A 78 -12.20 -2.20 -3.22
N HIS A 79 -13.16 -2.02 -4.10
CA HIS A 79 -13.36 -0.82 -4.93
C HIS A 79 -14.57 0.01 -4.47
N ASP A 80 -15.20 -0.36 -3.36
CA ASP A 80 -16.23 0.47 -2.74
C ASP A 80 -15.58 1.70 -2.07
N ALA A 81 -15.97 2.90 -2.50
CA ALA A 81 -15.36 4.15 -2.08
C ALA A 81 -15.61 4.52 -0.60
N VAL A 82 -16.47 3.79 0.10
CA VAL A 82 -16.76 3.99 1.53
C VAL A 82 -16.27 2.82 2.35
N LEU A 83 -16.67 1.61 1.99
CA LEU A 83 -16.36 0.42 2.78
C LEU A 83 -14.88 0.03 2.73
N ALA A 84 -14.25 0.09 1.53
CA ALA A 84 -12.85 -0.30 1.41
C ALA A 84 -11.91 0.60 2.22
N PRO A 85 -11.94 1.94 2.11
CA PRO A 85 -11.09 2.79 2.95
C PRO A 85 -11.30 2.56 4.44
N ILE A 86 -12.54 2.36 4.90
CA ILE A 86 -12.86 2.09 6.32
C ILE A 86 -12.26 0.75 6.74
N ALA A 87 -12.44 -0.31 5.95
CA ALA A 87 -11.92 -1.63 6.26
C ALA A 87 -10.39 -1.64 6.33
N PHE A 88 -9.71 -1.05 5.33
CA PHE A 88 -8.26 -0.95 5.32
C PHE A 88 -7.72 -0.07 6.45
N ALA A 89 -8.40 1.04 6.78
CA ALA A 89 -8.06 1.86 7.94
C ALA A 89 -8.21 1.10 9.26
N GLY A 90 -9.27 0.31 9.42
CA GLY A 90 -9.49 -0.52 10.59
C GLY A 90 -8.39 -1.57 10.81
N VAL A 91 -8.03 -2.31 9.76
CA VAL A 91 -6.91 -3.26 9.80
C VAL A 91 -5.60 -2.54 10.13
N ALA A 92 -5.37 -1.38 9.51
CA ALA A 92 -4.19 -0.56 9.76
C ALA A 92 -4.13 -0.02 11.19
N LEU A 93 -5.27 0.36 11.77
CA LEU A 93 -5.34 0.79 13.16
C LEU A 93 -4.93 -0.33 14.11
N LEU A 94 -5.44 -1.54 13.91
CA LEU A 94 -5.05 -2.71 14.70
C LEU A 94 -3.55 -3.01 14.54
N ALA A 95 -3.02 -2.94 13.31
CA ALA A 95 -1.59 -3.11 13.07
C ALA A 95 -0.73 -2.03 13.73
N SER A 96 -1.26 -0.81 13.89
CA SER A 96 -0.54 0.31 14.51
C SER A 96 -0.41 0.19 16.04
N LEU A 97 -1.08 -0.78 16.68
CA LEU A 97 -0.97 -1.01 18.12
C LEU A 97 0.37 -1.64 18.52
N HIS A 98 1.10 -2.23 17.59
CA HIS A 98 2.39 -2.86 17.89
C HIS A 98 3.43 -2.55 16.79
N PRO A 99 4.71 -2.25 17.15
CA PRO A 99 5.73 -1.87 16.17
C PRO A 99 6.03 -2.97 15.13
N VAL A 100 5.97 -4.25 15.51
CA VAL A 100 6.21 -5.36 14.57
C VAL A 100 5.12 -5.40 13.51
N THR A 101 3.85 -5.31 13.87
CA THR A 101 2.73 -5.31 12.92
C THR A 101 2.72 -4.05 12.06
N THR A 102 3.08 -2.89 12.62
CA THR A 102 3.36 -1.67 11.85
C THR A 102 4.44 -1.91 10.81
N GLY A 103 5.56 -2.53 11.20
CA GLY A 103 6.67 -2.86 10.29
C GLY A 103 6.25 -3.82 9.18
N VAL A 104 5.42 -4.81 9.48
CA VAL A 104 4.89 -5.74 8.46
C VAL A 104 4.03 -5.00 7.43
N VAL A 105 3.09 -4.15 7.86
CA VAL A 105 2.23 -3.40 6.94
C VAL A 105 3.05 -2.40 6.13
N LEU A 106 4.03 -1.73 6.73
CA LEU A 106 4.97 -0.87 6.01
C LEU A 106 5.79 -1.67 4.98
N ALA A 107 6.28 -2.86 5.33
CA ALA A 107 7.02 -3.70 4.39
C ALA A 107 6.14 -4.11 3.19
N VAL A 108 4.88 -4.46 3.42
CA VAL A 108 3.92 -4.77 2.35
C VAL A 108 3.74 -3.56 1.44
N THR A 109 3.40 -2.40 1.98
CA THR A 109 3.14 -1.20 1.18
C THR A 109 4.39 -0.71 0.45
N ILE A 110 5.56 -0.69 1.10
CA ILE A 110 6.83 -0.35 0.44
C ILE A 110 7.16 -1.35 -0.67
N GLY A 111 6.96 -2.64 -0.43
CA GLY A 111 7.15 -3.68 -1.44
C GLY A 111 6.25 -3.49 -2.66
N LEU A 112 4.99 -3.09 -2.45
CA LEU A 112 4.05 -2.73 -3.52
C LEU A 112 4.53 -1.50 -4.31
N ALA A 113 4.97 -0.45 -3.63
CA ALA A 113 5.52 0.75 -4.27
C ALA A 113 6.74 0.40 -5.15
N LEU A 114 7.70 -0.35 -4.60
CA LEU A 114 8.88 -0.82 -5.35
C LEU A 114 8.49 -1.67 -6.55
N ARG A 115 7.48 -2.53 -6.41
CA ARG A 115 6.98 -3.35 -7.52
C ARG A 115 6.33 -2.53 -8.60
N GLY A 116 5.51 -1.54 -8.24
CA GLY A 116 4.88 -0.63 -9.19
C GLY A 116 5.91 0.21 -9.95
N LEU A 117 6.91 0.75 -9.26
CA LEU A 117 8.01 1.48 -9.90
C LEU A 117 8.84 0.60 -10.84
N ALA A 118 9.06 -0.68 -10.49
CA ALA A 118 9.73 -1.63 -11.39
C ALA A 118 8.94 -1.87 -12.69
N LEU A 119 7.61 -1.87 -12.62
CA LEU A 119 6.74 -1.95 -13.82
C LEU A 119 6.79 -0.69 -14.67
N ALA A 120 7.07 0.47 -14.08
CA ALA A 120 7.30 1.73 -14.79
C ALA A 120 8.68 1.80 -15.50
N GLY A 121 9.49 0.72 -15.45
CA GLY A 121 10.80 0.69 -16.10
C GLY A 121 11.98 1.18 -15.27
N VAL A 122 11.77 1.47 -13.97
CA VAL A 122 12.83 1.91 -13.05
C VAL A 122 13.80 0.77 -12.67
N GLY A 123 13.54 -0.44 -13.14
CA GLY A 123 14.39 -1.62 -12.94
C GLY A 123 13.59 -2.84 -12.50
N ARG A 124 14.13 -4.03 -12.76
CA ARG A 124 13.49 -5.28 -12.34
C ARG A 124 14.04 -5.72 -10.99
N ILE A 125 13.13 -5.89 -10.02
CA ILE A 125 13.48 -6.46 -8.73
C ILE A 125 12.78 -7.81 -8.57
N GLY A 126 13.53 -8.85 -8.24
CA GLY A 126 12.98 -10.19 -7.97
C GLY A 126 12.18 -10.21 -6.67
N ALA A 127 11.27 -11.19 -6.53
CA ALA A 127 10.37 -11.29 -5.36
C ALA A 127 11.13 -11.34 -4.01
N ALA A 128 12.21 -12.13 -3.95
CA ALA A 128 13.01 -12.25 -2.73
C ALA A 128 13.74 -10.94 -2.39
N ALA A 129 14.33 -10.29 -3.39
CA ALA A 129 15.00 -9.00 -3.20
C ALA A 129 13.99 -7.91 -2.81
N ASN A 130 12.81 -7.88 -3.43
CA ASN A 130 11.74 -6.95 -3.05
C ASN A 130 11.32 -7.15 -1.59
N LEU A 131 11.09 -8.39 -1.17
CA LEU A 131 10.73 -8.71 0.21
C LEU A 131 11.83 -8.26 1.18
N LEU A 132 13.08 -8.60 0.90
CA LEU A 132 14.20 -8.26 1.77
C LEU A 132 14.39 -6.73 1.89
N VAL A 133 14.42 -6.04 0.75
CA VAL A 133 14.61 -4.58 0.72
C VAL A 133 13.46 -3.86 1.42
N SER A 134 12.20 -4.24 1.13
CA SER A 134 11.06 -3.61 1.78
C SER A 134 11.00 -3.87 3.29
N ALA A 135 11.37 -5.08 3.73
CA ALA A 135 11.44 -5.40 5.15
C ALA A 135 12.54 -4.61 5.88
N ILE A 136 13.73 -4.48 5.28
CA ILE A 136 14.83 -3.69 5.83
C ILE A 136 14.43 -2.21 5.94
N ILE A 137 13.86 -1.63 4.87
CA ILE A 137 13.42 -0.23 4.89
C ILE A 137 12.35 -0.02 5.96
N ALA A 138 11.35 -0.87 6.02
CA ALA A 138 10.29 -0.78 7.02
C ALA A 138 10.84 -0.88 8.44
N TRP A 139 11.76 -1.81 8.70
CA TRP A 139 12.41 -1.96 10.00
C TRP A 139 13.19 -0.71 10.40
N ILE A 140 13.99 -0.15 9.50
CA ILE A 140 14.75 1.09 9.73
C ILE A 140 13.80 2.24 10.05
N LEU A 141 12.72 2.40 9.29
CA LEU A 141 11.74 3.48 9.50
C LEU A 141 11.02 3.34 10.84
N VAL A 142 10.61 2.13 11.22
CA VAL A 142 9.96 1.87 12.52
C VAL A 142 10.94 2.16 13.66
N ALA A 143 12.17 1.69 13.57
CA ALA A 143 13.20 1.94 14.57
C ALA A 143 13.55 3.44 14.69
N ALA A 144 13.44 4.19 13.61
CA ALA A 144 13.66 5.63 13.55
C ALA A 144 12.42 6.49 13.91
N GLY A 145 11.31 5.88 14.37
CA GLY A 145 10.14 6.60 14.88
C GLY A 145 8.93 6.65 13.94
N ALA A 146 8.87 5.85 12.89
CA ALA A 146 7.69 5.75 12.03
C ALA A 146 6.51 4.96 12.66
N HIS A 147 6.69 4.38 13.85
CA HIS A 147 5.59 3.76 14.60
C HIS A 147 4.70 4.83 15.24
N GLN A 148 3.79 5.40 14.46
CA GLN A 148 2.83 6.42 14.90
C GLN A 148 1.41 5.94 14.55
N ILE A 149 0.52 5.92 15.54
CA ILE A 149 -0.82 5.29 15.44
C ILE A 149 -1.68 5.87 14.30
N ARG A 150 -1.45 7.12 13.91
CA ARG A 150 -2.20 7.78 12.83
C ARG A 150 -1.64 7.52 11.43
N LEU A 151 -0.39 7.02 11.34
CA LEU A 151 0.29 6.87 10.06
C LEU A 151 -0.45 5.88 9.16
N LEU A 152 -0.50 4.61 9.56
CA LEU A 152 -1.03 3.54 8.70
C LEU A 152 -2.52 3.69 8.38
N PRO A 153 -3.43 4.01 9.34
CA PRO A 153 -4.85 4.13 9.02
C PRO A 153 -5.12 5.18 7.95
N LEU A 154 -4.49 6.34 8.05
CA LEU A 154 -4.68 7.42 7.08
C LEU A 154 -4.03 7.10 5.74
N VAL A 155 -2.83 6.50 5.75
CA VAL A 155 -2.14 6.09 4.53
C VAL A 155 -2.94 5.04 3.76
N LEU A 156 -3.45 4.01 4.44
CA LEU A 156 -4.19 2.95 3.77
C LEU A 156 -5.53 3.46 3.23
N ALA A 157 -6.27 4.21 4.03
CA ALA A 157 -7.54 4.80 3.56
C ALA A 157 -7.32 5.72 2.35
N THR A 158 -6.35 6.63 2.44
CA THR A 158 -6.06 7.59 1.36
C THR A 158 -5.54 6.87 0.11
N GLY A 159 -4.66 5.87 0.26
CA GLY A 159 -4.15 5.10 -0.87
C GLY A 159 -5.25 4.36 -1.63
N VAL A 160 -6.19 3.74 -0.91
CA VAL A 160 -7.37 3.11 -1.51
C VAL A 160 -8.23 4.12 -2.27
N LEU A 161 -8.48 5.30 -1.69
CA LEU A 161 -9.23 6.36 -2.38
C LEU A 161 -8.52 6.86 -3.64
N ILE A 162 -7.20 7.00 -3.62
CA ILE A 162 -6.39 7.36 -4.80
C ILE A 162 -6.56 6.32 -5.90
N HIS A 163 -6.54 5.04 -5.56
CA HIS A 163 -6.76 3.96 -6.52
C HIS A 163 -8.14 4.09 -7.20
N ILE A 164 -9.19 4.12 -6.39
CA ILE A 164 -10.58 4.20 -6.87
C ILE A 164 -10.80 5.45 -7.73
N ALA A 165 -10.30 6.60 -7.29
CA ALA A 165 -10.38 7.85 -8.05
C ALA A 165 -9.63 7.74 -9.39
N GLY A 166 -8.47 7.09 -9.40
CA GLY A 166 -7.68 6.85 -10.60
C GLY A 166 -8.41 6.00 -11.62
N ASP A 167 -9.08 4.95 -11.18
CA ASP A 167 -9.87 4.09 -12.06
C ASP A 167 -11.08 4.83 -12.64
N TRP A 168 -11.78 5.61 -11.83
CA TRP A 168 -12.89 6.44 -12.30
C TRP A 168 -12.47 7.47 -13.34
N LEU A 169 -11.32 8.09 -13.14
CA LEU A 169 -10.81 9.14 -14.06
C LEU A 169 -10.28 8.59 -15.38
N THR A 170 -10.04 7.29 -15.48
CA THR A 170 -9.45 6.66 -16.68
C THR A 170 -10.40 5.68 -17.38
N ASP A 171 -11.69 5.72 -17.09
CA ASP A 171 -12.71 4.81 -17.65
C ASP A 171 -12.40 3.30 -17.48
N GLU A 172 -11.50 2.97 -16.56
CA GLU A 172 -11.16 1.59 -16.21
C GLU A 172 -11.92 1.10 -14.97
N GLY A 173 -12.83 1.95 -14.47
CA GLY A 173 -13.71 1.69 -13.33
C GLY A 173 -14.97 0.91 -13.68
#